data_1d0951b0e32f16081adabf2d0ef9146a
#
_entry.id   1d0951b0e32f16081adabf2d0ef9146a
#
_cell.length_a   1.000
_cell.length_b   1.000
_cell.length_c   1.000
_cell.angle_alpha   90.00
_cell.angle_beta   90.00
_cell.angle_gamma   90.00
#
_symmetry.space_group_name_H-M   'P 1'
#
loop_
_entity.id
_entity.type
_entity.pdbx_description
1 polymer ?
#
loop_
_entity_poly.entity_id
_entity_poly.type
_entity_poly.pdbx_seq_one_letter_code
_entity_poly.pdbx_strand_id
1 'polypeptide(L)'
;GLNTTSVKSGQQWDAPNGWAPLQWVATEGLQNYGQKEVAMDISWHFLTNVQHTYDREKKLVEKYDVSATGTGGGGGEYPLQDGFGWTNGVTLKMLDLICPKEQPCDNVPATRPLSESTTQPVKQKEAEPTP
;
A
#
# COMPACT_ATOMS: atom_id res chain seq x y z
N GLY A 1 5.30 -3.32 -0.49
CA GLY A 1 4.99 -2.29 0.52
C GLY A 1 6.23 -1.52 0.97
N LEU A 2 6.02 -0.59 1.89
CA LEU A 2 7.06 0.27 2.42
C LEU A 2 7.58 -0.23 3.77
N ASN A 3 8.88 -0.28 3.94
CA ASN A 3 9.50 -0.47 5.25
C ASN A 3 9.20 0.72 6.16
N THR A 4 9.06 0.46 7.46
CA THR A 4 8.96 1.53 8.45
C THR A 4 10.29 2.26 8.61
N THR A 5 11.40 1.52 8.64
CA THR A 5 12.77 2.05 8.69
C THR A 5 13.70 1.25 7.77
N SER A 6 14.89 1.75 7.50
CA SER A 6 15.93 1.02 6.78
C SER A 6 16.82 0.16 7.70
N VAL A 7 16.65 0.27 9.00
CA VAL A 7 17.43 -0.48 10.01
C VAL A 7 16.95 -1.93 10.05
N LYS A 8 17.87 -2.87 10.22
CA LYS A 8 17.59 -4.30 10.40
C LYS A 8 18.11 -4.74 11.77
N SER A 9 17.36 -4.45 12.80
CA SER A 9 17.73 -4.78 14.19
C SER A 9 17.06 -6.06 14.73
N GLY A 10 16.08 -6.61 14.03
CA GLY A 10 15.23 -7.68 14.54
C GLY A 10 14.05 -7.18 15.38
N GLN A 11 13.93 -5.88 15.58
CA GLN A 11 12.78 -5.29 16.24
C GLN A 11 11.59 -5.18 15.28
N GLN A 12 10.38 -5.25 15.84
CA GLN A 12 9.14 -5.35 15.04
C GLN A 12 8.82 -4.11 14.18
N TRP A 13 9.38 -2.94 14.51
CA TRP A 13 9.21 -1.70 13.75
C TRP A 13 10.32 -1.45 12.74
N ASP A 14 11.33 -2.29 12.70
CA ASP A 14 12.45 -2.19 11.77
C ASP A 14 12.25 -3.08 10.54
N ALA A 15 13.06 -2.81 9.50
CA ALA A 15 13.02 -3.62 8.29
C ALA A 15 13.28 -5.11 8.62
N PRO A 16 12.57 -6.03 7.97
CA PRO A 16 11.78 -5.87 6.76
C PRO A 16 10.29 -5.58 6.99
N ASN A 17 9.88 -5.23 8.21
CA ASN A 17 8.48 -5.09 8.56
C ASN A 17 7.86 -3.79 8.00
N GLY A 18 6.65 -3.95 7.45
CA GLY A 18 5.76 -2.89 7.08
C GLY A 18 4.41 -3.05 7.79
N TRP A 19 3.86 -1.94 8.25
CA TRP A 19 2.63 -1.87 9.04
C TRP A 19 1.53 -1.21 8.22
N ALA A 20 0.34 -1.77 8.24
CA ALA A 20 -0.78 -1.31 7.42
C ALA A 20 -1.09 0.20 7.59
N PRO A 21 -1.14 0.78 8.80
CA PRO A 21 -1.39 2.22 8.94
C PRO A 21 -0.37 3.10 8.22
N LEU A 22 0.91 2.72 8.24
CA LEU A 22 1.97 3.50 7.60
C LEU A 22 1.91 3.39 6.07
N GLN A 23 1.52 2.23 5.54
CA GLN A 23 1.21 2.07 4.12
C GLN A 23 0.07 3.03 3.70
N TRP A 24 -0.99 3.11 4.52
CA TRP A 24 -2.12 3.97 4.23
C TRP A 24 -1.77 5.45 4.31
N VAL A 25 -1.03 5.89 5.33
CA VAL A 25 -0.55 7.28 5.45
C VAL A 25 0.25 7.70 4.22
N ALA A 26 1.15 6.84 3.75
CA ALA A 26 1.93 7.11 2.54
C ALA A 26 1.04 7.19 1.29
N THR A 27 0.13 6.23 1.13
CA THR A 27 -0.80 6.16 -0.01
C THR A 27 -1.70 7.40 -0.07
N GLU A 28 -2.32 7.77 1.04
CA GLU A 28 -3.22 8.93 1.14
C GLU A 28 -2.44 10.24 0.91
N GLY A 29 -1.28 10.38 1.53
CA GLY A 29 -0.42 11.53 1.33
C GLY A 29 -0.03 11.71 -0.14
N LEU A 30 0.40 10.66 -0.82
CA LEU A 30 0.75 10.70 -2.23
C LEU A 30 -0.44 11.08 -3.12
N GLN A 31 -1.64 10.56 -2.84
CA GLN A 31 -2.85 10.96 -3.56
C GLN A 31 -3.15 12.45 -3.41
N ASN A 32 -3.05 12.97 -2.18
CA ASN A 32 -3.29 14.39 -1.88
C ASN A 32 -2.31 15.31 -2.60
N TYR A 33 -1.10 14.83 -2.90
CA TYR A 33 -0.10 15.55 -3.69
C TYR A 33 -0.10 15.18 -5.18
N GLY A 34 -1.14 14.51 -5.66
CA GLY A 34 -1.32 14.20 -7.08
C GLY A 34 -0.45 13.03 -7.60
N GLN A 35 0.26 12.33 -6.71
CA GLN A 35 1.14 11.20 -7.05
C GLN A 35 0.37 9.87 -7.09
N LYS A 36 -0.72 9.82 -7.85
CA LYS A 36 -1.67 8.71 -7.87
C LYS A 36 -1.02 7.38 -8.29
N GLU A 37 -0.15 7.41 -9.31
CA GLU A 37 0.53 6.20 -9.80
C GLU A 37 1.39 5.55 -8.71
N VAL A 38 2.14 6.35 -7.97
CA VAL A 38 2.98 5.85 -6.88
C VAL A 38 2.11 5.33 -5.73
N ALA A 39 1.01 6.01 -5.41
CA ALA A 39 0.06 5.57 -4.40
C ALA A 39 -0.56 4.21 -4.75
N MET A 40 -0.96 4.03 -6.02
CA MET A 40 -1.50 2.76 -6.52
C MET A 40 -0.44 1.65 -6.52
N ASP A 41 0.80 1.96 -6.87
CA ASP A 41 1.89 1.00 -6.85
C ASP A 41 2.16 0.48 -5.44
N ILE A 42 2.25 1.36 -4.46
CA ILE A 42 2.42 0.98 -3.04
C ILE A 42 1.25 0.12 -2.56
N SER A 43 0.02 0.54 -2.86
CA SER A 43 -1.20 -0.17 -2.45
C SER A 43 -1.26 -1.56 -3.07
N TRP A 44 -0.99 -1.68 -4.37
CA TRP A 44 -1.02 -2.95 -5.07
C TRP A 44 0.03 -3.93 -4.52
N HIS A 45 1.27 -3.48 -4.32
CA HIS A 45 2.32 -4.32 -3.74
C HIS A 45 2.00 -4.78 -2.32
N PHE A 46 1.46 -3.89 -1.50
CA PHE A 46 1.07 -4.24 -0.14
C PHE A 46 -0.09 -5.25 -0.14
N LEU A 47 -1.14 -4.99 -0.91
CA LEU A 47 -2.29 -5.88 -1.03
C LEU A 47 -1.94 -7.25 -1.60
N THR A 48 -1.02 -7.31 -2.58
CA THR A 48 -0.51 -8.57 -3.11
C THR A 48 0.12 -9.42 -2.00
N ASN A 49 0.90 -8.79 -1.12
CA ASN A 49 1.48 -9.48 0.02
C ASN A 49 0.41 -9.94 1.04
N VAL A 50 -0.56 -9.09 1.33
CA VAL A 50 -1.71 -9.42 2.18
C VAL A 50 -2.49 -10.61 1.61
N GLN A 51 -2.81 -10.58 0.29
CA GLN A 51 -3.53 -11.65 -0.40
C GLN A 51 -2.78 -12.99 -0.30
N HIS A 52 -1.49 -13.02 -0.65
CA HIS A 52 -0.70 -14.24 -0.61
C HIS A 52 -0.57 -14.80 0.81
N THR A 53 -0.47 -13.94 1.81
CA THR A 53 -0.47 -14.37 3.21
C THR A 53 -1.83 -14.95 3.59
N TYR A 54 -2.93 -14.29 3.21
CA TYR A 54 -4.28 -14.76 3.45
C TYR A 54 -4.58 -16.10 2.75
N ASP A 55 -4.15 -16.27 1.50
CA ASP A 55 -4.36 -17.51 0.75
C ASP A 55 -3.73 -18.72 1.44
N ARG A 56 -2.57 -18.51 2.05
CA ARG A 56 -1.85 -19.55 2.77
C ARG A 56 -2.35 -19.78 4.19
N GLU A 57 -2.59 -18.71 4.94
CA GLU A 57 -2.83 -18.77 6.39
C GLU A 57 -4.30 -18.58 6.77
N LYS A 58 -5.14 -18.12 5.81
CA LYS A 58 -6.57 -17.81 5.98
C LYS A 58 -6.86 -16.77 7.07
N LYS A 59 -5.92 -15.85 7.26
CA LYS A 59 -6.02 -14.76 8.23
C LYS A 59 -5.25 -13.53 7.77
N LEU A 60 -5.66 -12.36 8.26
CA LEU A 60 -4.89 -11.13 8.18
C LEU A 60 -4.04 -10.99 9.44
N VAL A 61 -2.87 -10.38 9.32
CA VAL A 61 -1.91 -10.24 10.42
C VAL A 61 -1.56 -8.78 10.66
N GLU A 62 -0.94 -8.50 11.80
CA GLU A 62 -0.66 -7.14 12.24
C GLU A 62 0.41 -6.41 11.41
N LYS A 63 1.41 -7.13 10.90
CA LYS A 63 2.54 -6.62 10.13
C LYS A 63 3.01 -7.65 9.11
N TYR A 64 3.67 -7.19 8.07
CA TYR A 64 4.14 -8.03 6.96
C TYR A 64 5.62 -7.80 6.69
N ASP A 65 6.32 -8.84 6.28
CA ASP A 65 7.62 -8.68 5.63
C ASP A 65 7.38 -8.08 4.23
N VAL A 66 7.67 -6.78 4.10
CA VAL A 66 7.42 -6.06 2.85
C VAL A 66 8.57 -6.15 1.84
N SER A 67 9.64 -6.87 2.18
CA SER A 67 10.74 -7.23 1.28
C SER A 67 10.48 -8.53 0.52
N ALA A 68 9.52 -9.34 0.99
CA ALA A 68 9.11 -10.61 0.40
C ALA A 68 7.60 -10.64 0.19
N THR A 69 7.12 -11.54 -0.67
CA THR A 69 5.69 -11.69 -0.96
C THR A 69 5.10 -12.89 -0.21
N GLY A 70 3.94 -12.67 0.41
CA GLY A 70 3.20 -13.73 1.09
C GLY A 70 3.77 -14.13 2.43
N THR A 71 4.52 -13.26 3.08
CA THR A 71 5.15 -13.53 4.38
C THR A 71 4.65 -12.53 5.42
N GLY A 72 4.15 -13.04 6.55
CA GLY A 72 3.90 -12.22 7.73
C GLY A 72 5.21 -11.67 8.28
N GLY A 73 5.12 -10.51 8.93
CA GLY A 73 6.25 -9.90 9.62
C GLY A 73 6.64 -10.67 10.88
N GLY A 74 7.74 -10.28 11.48
CA GLY A 74 8.25 -10.92 12.70
C GLY A 74 9.05 -9.96 13.57
N GLY A 75 9.77 -10.51 14.53
CA GLY A 75 10.60 -9.75 15.47
C GLY A 75 9.80 -9.10 16.60
N GLY A 76 10.52 -8.43 17.50
CA GLY A 76 9.95 -7.85 18.71
C GLY A 76 9.79 -8.85 19.84
N GLU A 77 9.04 -8.45 20.86
CA GLU A 77 8.95 -9.14 22.14
C GLU A 77 7.82 -10.19 22.18
N TYR A 78 6.95 -10.25 21.18
CA TYR A 78 5.81 -11.16 21.16
C TYR A 78 5.59 -11.75 19.75
N PRO A 79 4.89 -12.91 19.67
CA PRO A 79 4.55 -13.53 18.38
C PRO A 79 3.69 -12.63 17.51
N LEU A 80 3.78 -12.82 16.19
CA LEU A 80 2.91 -12.16 15.21
C LEU A 80 1.43 -12.34 15.60
N GLN A 81 0.69 -11.23 15.66
CA GLN A 81 -0.72 -11.23 16.03
C GLN A 81 -1.63 -11.31 14.81
N ASP A 82 -2.78 -11.96 14.99
CA ASP A 82 -3.80 -12.15 13.96
C ASP A 82 -4.89 -11.08 14.03
N GLY A 83 -5.61 -10.88 12.93
CA GLY A 83 -6.90 -10.20 12.88
C GLY A 83 -6.88 -8.75 13.33
N PHE A 84 -5.80 -8.04 13.11
CA PHE A 84 -5.68 -6.64 13.53
C PHE A 84 -6.66 -5.75 12.76
N GLY A 85 -7.47 -4.98 13.50
CA GLY A 85 -8.47 -4.08 12.93
C GLY A 85 -7.90 -3.07 11.93
N TRP A 86 -6.71 -2.53 12.19
CA TRP A 86 -6.07 -1.60 11.25
C TRP A 86 -5.67 -2.27 9.92
N THR A 87 -5.21 -3.52 9.93
CA THR A 87 -4.94 -4.25 8.69
C THR A 87 -6.22 -4.49 7.91
N ASN A 88 -7.30 -4.87 8.59
CA ASN A 88 -8.60 -5.09 7.95
C ASN A 88 -9.12 -3.80 7.30
N GLY A 89 -9.11 -2.68 8.02
CA GLY A 89 -9.58 -1.39 7.51
C GLY A 89 -8.73 -0.86 6.36
N VAL A 90 -7.41 -0.93 6.47
CA VAL A 90 -6.49 -0.48 5.41
C VAL A 90 -6.61 -1.36 4.16
N THR A 91 -6.72 -2.69 4.33
CA THR A 91 -6.93 -3.62 3.21
C THR A 91 -8.20 -3.27 2.43
N LEU A 92 -9.33 -3.09 3.11
CA LEU A 92 -10.59 -2.68 2.47
C LEU A 92 -10.43 -1.36 1.73
N LYS A 93 -9.80 -0.38 2.36
CA LYS A 93 -9.65 0.96 1.77
C LYS A 93 -8.71 0.97 0.56
N MET A 94 -7.66 0.17 0.59
CA MET A 94 -6.76 0.01 -0.56
C MET A 94 -7.41 -0.78 -1.70
N LEU A 95 -8.26 -1.77 -1.40
CA LEU A 95 -9.05 -2.44 -2.43
C LEU A 95 -10.00 -1.48 -3.14
N ASP A 96 -10.69 -0.60 -2.40
CA ASP A 96 -11.51 0.47 -3.00
C ASP A 96 -10.71 1.39 -3.93
N LEU A 97 -9.41 1.60 -3.63
CA LEU A 97 -8.54 2.43 -4.44
C LEU A 97 -8.10 1.75 -5.74
N ILE A 98 -7.75 0.46 -5.68
CA ILE A 98 -7.18 -0.25 -6.84
C ILE A 98 -8.21 -0.97 -7.69
N CYS A 99 -9.42 -1.20 -7.15
CA CYS A 99 -10.50 -1.87 -7.87
C CYS A 99 -11.45 -0.86 -8.52
N PRO A 100 -11.91 -1.10 -9.75
CA PRO A 100 -12.93 -0.25 -10.37
C PRO A 100 -14.22 -0.22 -9.53
N LYS A 101 -14.81 0.95 -9.38
CA LYS A 101 -16.04 1.11 -8.57
C LYS A 101 -17.22 0.29 -9.10
N GLU A 102 -17.26 0.11 -10.42
CA GLU A 102 -18.32 -0.61 -11.12
C GLU A 102 -18.12 -2.13 -11.06
N GLN A 103 -16.94 -2.59 -10.69
CA GLN A 103 -16.59 -4.00 -10.62
C GLN A 103 -15.69 -4.26 -9.40
N PRO A 104 -16.31 -4.52 -8.23
CA PRO A 104 -15.54 -4.88 -7.04
C PRO A 104 -14.61 -6.06 -7.30
N CYS A 105 -13.41 -6.01 -6.78
CA CYS A 105 -12.45 -7.10 -6.91
C CYS A 105 -12.64 -8.11 -5.78
N ASP A 106 -12.86 -9.36 -6.12
CA ASP A 106 -12.84 -10.47 -5.15
C ASP A 106 -11.40 -10.84 -4.73
N ASN A 107 -10.44 -10.48 -5.58
CA ASN A 107 -9.01 -10.69 -5.35
C ASN A 107 -8.20 -9.49 -5.84
N VAL A 108 -6.98 -9.34 -5.32
CA VAL A 108 -6.05 -8.33 -5.83
C VAL A 108 -5.74 -8.62 -7.31
N PRO A 109 -5.85 -7.63 -8.21
CA PRO A 109 -5.56 -7.84 -9.63
C PRO A 109 -4.15 -8.42 -9.84
N ALA A 110 -4.03 -9.38 -10.76
CA ALA A 110 -2.75 -10.03 -11.06
C ALA A 110 -1.69 -9.06 -11.62
N THR A 111 -2.15 -7.97 -12.24
CA THR A 111 -1.29 -6.87 -12.73
C THR A 111 -1.70 -5.57 -12.05
N ARG A 112 -0.73 -4.72 -11.78
CA ARG A 112 -1.00 -3.41 -11.19
C ARG A 112 -1.95 -2.59 -12.07
N PRO A 113 -3.09 -2.11 -11.56
CA PRO A 113 -3.95 -1.20 -12.31
C PRO A 113 -3.21 0.12 -12.59
N LEU A 114 -3.46 0.70 -13.75
CA LEU A 114 -3.02 2.07 -14.05
C LEU A 114 -4.05 3.04 -13.50
N SER A 115 -3.62 4.19 -12.98
CA SER A 115 -4.56 5.26 -12.66
C SER A 115 -5.19 5.76 -13.95
N GLU A 116 -6.47 6.07 -13.93
CA GLU A 116 -7.09 6.79 -15.05
C GLU A 116 -6.35 8.10 -15.24
N SER A 117 -5.60 8.20 -16.33
CA SER A 117 -4.87 9.41 -16.70
C SER A 117 -5.88 10.52 -16.94
N THR A 118 -6.06 11.39 -15.95
CA THR A 118 -6.69 12.68 -16.18
C THR A 118 -5.71 13.50 -16.98
N THR A 119 -5.76 13.35 -18.32
CA THR A 119 -5.13 14.27 -19.25
C THR A 119 -5.80 15.64 -19.13
N GLN A 120 -5.43 16.38 -18.09
CA GLN A 120 -5.61 17.82 -18.13
C GLN A 120 -4.41 18.38 -18.87
N PRO A 121 -4.62 19.09 -20.01
CA PRO A 121 -3.52 19.77 -20.67
C PRO A 121 -2.95 20.79 -19.69
N VAL A 122 -1.65 20.70 -19.45
CA VAL A 122 -0.91 21.73 -18.73
C VAL A 122 -1.11 23.04 -19.50
N LYS A 123 -1.91 23.94 -18.96
CA LYS A 123 -1.98 25.31 -19.46
C LYS A 123 -0.60 25.93 -19.24
N GLN A 124 0.20 25.98 -20.28
CA GLN A 124 1.40 26.81 -20.31
C GLN A 124 0.95 28.25 -20.05
N LYS A 125 1.39 28.79 -18.93
CA LYS A 125 1.24 30.22 -18.64
C LYS A 125 2.13 30.94 -19.63
N GLU A 126 1.52 31.58 -20.62
CA GLU A 126 2.22 32.51 -21.51
C GLU A 126 2.94 33.54 -20.65
N ALA A 127 4.23 33.69 -20.83
CA ALA A 127 5.01 34.73 -20.20
C ALA A 127 4.56 36.08 -20.79
N GLU A 128 4.05 36.93 -19.95
CA GLU A 128 3.73 38.32 -20.28
C GLU A 128 5.04 39.06 -20.64
N PRO A 129 5.10 39.76 -21.76
CA PRO A 129 6.27 40.54 -22.07
C PRO A 129 6.37 41.74 -21.15
N THR A 130 7.48 41.85 -20.47
CA THR A 130 7.84 43.02 -19.64
C THR A 130 8.08 44.24 -20.53
N PRO A 131 7.62 45.44 -20.14
CA PRO A 131 7.79 46.69 -20.88
C PRO A 131 9.23 47.18 -20.92
#